data_dc034547c54300c49f3e2f722c740d8a
#
_entry.id   dc034547c54300c49f3e2f722c740d8a
#
_cell.length_a   1.000
_cell.length_b   1.000
_cell.length_c   1.000
_cell.angle_alpha   90.00
_cell.angle_beta   90.00
_cell.angle_gamma   90.00
#
_symmetry.space_group_name_H-M   'P 1'
#
loop_
_entity.id
_entity.type
_entity.pdbx_description
1 polymer ?
#
loop_
_entity_poly.entity_id
_entity_poly.type
_entity_poly.pdbx_seq_one_letter_code
_entity_poly.pdbx_strand_id
1 'polypeptide(L)'
;MRILTLLIGGVLGLAAGAVTALFAAGMIGSGASVGNQISVNGWNSDWTIGSTAANPWTRARVARHGLLALTKEEAVYFTTNIDTDGNRLSENCTYEVSGGDMPGQWWSITLYDATSYLPRNKDNALSFDMTKAAASGDGAAWSFTVAAEGPETGNWVSSHKAGDFDMTLRIYKPTPELIADPEGVLPTPSVKRLACGGDA
;
A
#
# COMPACT_ATOMS: atom_id res chain seq x y z
N MET A 1 -47.37 -16.59 -16.48
CA MET A 1 -46.16 -17.28 -15.89
C MET A 1 -44.86 -16.89 -16.58
N ARG A 2 -44.68 -17.01 -17.91
CA ARG A 2 -43.39 -16.75 -18.59
C ARG A 2 -42.82 -15.34 -18.37
N ILE A 3 -43.67 -14.28 -18.45
CA ILE A 3 -43.22 -12.88 -18.26
C ILE A 3 -42.70 -12.64 -16.82
N LEU A 4 -43.40 -13.17 -15.81
CA LEU A 4 -43.02 -13.06 -14.42
C LEU A 4 -41.66 -13.76 -14.15
N THR A 5 -41.46 -14.94 -14.73
CA THR A 5 -40.18 -15.67 -14.62
C THR A 5 -39.04 -14.89 -15.27
N LEU A 6 -39.27 -14.25 -16.43
CA LEU A 6 -38.28 -13.41 -17.10
C LEU A 6 -37.94 -12.15 -16.28
N LEU A 7 -38.95 -11.50 -15.67
CA LEU A 7 -38.72 -10.33 -14.82
C LEU A 7 -37.94 -10.71 -13.57
N ILE A 8 -38.30 -11.80 -12.88
CA ILE A 8 -37.58 -12.27 -11.71
C ILE A 8 -36.14 -12.65 -12.07
N GLY A 9 -35.95 -13.39 -13.17
CA GLY A 9 -34.60 -13.76 -13.65
C GLY A 9 -33.77 -12.55 -14.03
N GLY A 10 -34.37 -11.55 -14.65
CA GLY A 10 -33.69 -10.28 -14.97
C GLY A 10 -33.24 -9.51 -13.72
N VAL A 11 -34.13 -9.37 -12.74
CA VAL A 11 -33.81 -8.67 -11.49
C VAL A 11 -32.70 -9.41 -10.71
N LEU A 12 -32.79 -10.73 -10.57
CA LEU A 12 -31.75 -11.53 -9.91
C LEU A 12 -30.44 -11.48 -10.65
N GLY A 13 -30.45 -11.52 -11.98
CA GLY A 13 -29.25 -11.40 -12.80
C GLY A 13 -28.55 -10.05 -12.65
N LEU A 14 -29.31 -8.95 -12.65
CA LEU A 14 -28.81 -7.61 -12.40
C LEU A 14 -28.23 -7.48 -11.00
N ALA A 15 -28.92 -7.97 -9.99
CA ALA A 15 -28.42 -7.90 -8.59
C ALA A 15 -27.13 -8.72 -8.42
N ALA A 16 -27.09 -9.94 -8.93
CA ALA A 16 -25.88 -10.78 -8.87
C ALA A 16 -24.72 -10.15 -9.65
N GLY A 17 -24.98 -9.60 -10.84
CA GLY A 17 -23.98 -8.90 -11.65
C GLY A 17 -23.41 -7.67 -10.93
N ALA A 18 -24.27 -6.86 -10.33
CA ALA A 18 -23.84 -5.68 -9.57
C ALA A 18 -22.97 -6.07 -8.36
N VAL A 19 -23.39 -7.06 -7.57
CA VAL A 19 -22.62 -7.54 -6.42
C VAL A 19 -21.25 -8.08 -6.86
N THR A 20 -21.22 -8.89 -7.92
CA THR A 20 -19.97 -9.43 -8.47
C THR A 20 -19.04 -8.32 -8.97
N ALA A 21 -19.57 -7.32 -9.66
CA ALA A 21 -18.81 -6.18 -10.15
C ALA A 21 -18.22 -5.34 -9.00
N LEU A 22 -19.01 -5.03 -7.99
CA LEU A 22 -18.56 -4.28 -6.81
C LEU A 22 -17.51 -5.05 -6.01
N PHE A 23 -17.66 -6.37 -5.87
CA PHE A 23 -16.65 -7.23 -5.25
C PHE A 23 -15.35 -7.26 -6.07
N ALA A 24 -15.43 -7.48 -7.39
CA ALA A 24 -14.24 -7.49 -8.24
C ALA A 24 -13.49 -6.15 -8.26
N ALA A 25 -14.24 -5.03 -8.17
CA ALA A 25 -13.66 -3.69 -8.04
C ALA A 25 -13.06 -3.40 -6.63
N GLY A 26 -13.22 -4.31 -5.65
CA GLY A 26 -12.78 -4.11 -4.27
C GLY A 26 -13.60 -3.06 -3.51
N MET A 27 -14.82 -2.78 -3.95
CA MET A 27 -15.72 -1.83 -3.26
C MET A 27 -16.48 -2.48 -2.10
N ILE A 28 -16.61 -3.80 -2.12
CA ILE A 28 -17.20 -4.63 -1.05
C ILE A 28 -16.27 -5.84 -0.79
N GLY A 29 -16.08 -6.18 0.46
CA GLY A 29 -15.19 -7.29 0.86
C GLY A 29 -13.72 -7.06 0.51
N SER A 30 -12.95 -8.14 0.44
CA SER A 30 -11.51 -8.11 0.10
C SER A 30 -11.22 -7.87 -1.39
N GLY A 31 -12.26 -7.90 -2.23
CA GLY A 31 -12.10 -7.87 -3.67
C GLY A 31 -11.59 -9.19 -4.27
N ALA A 32 -11.66 -9.32 -5.60
CA ALA A 32 -11.04 -10.43 -6.31
C ALA A 32 -9.56 -10.11 -6.58
N SER A 33 -8.66 -11.08 -6.42
CA SER A 33 -7.29 -10.98 -6.90
C SER A 33 -7.29 -11.13 -8.42
N VAL A 34 -7.32 -10.01 -9.14
CA VAL A 34 -7.28 -9.96 -10.61
C VAL A 34 -6.11 -9.06 -11.02
N GLY A 35 -5.20 -9.59 -11.80
CA GLY A 35 -3.98 -8.92 -12.22
C GLY A 35 -2.75 -9.77 -11.95
N ASN A 36 -1.57 -9.22 -12.20
CA ASN A 36 -0.31 -9.87 -11.90
C ASN A 36 0.16 -9.43 -10.50
N GLN A 37 -0.32 -10.15 -9.48
CA GLN A 37 0.06 -9.89 -8.10
C GLN A 37 1.46 -10.41 -7.84
N ILE A 38 2.32 -9.56 -7.30
CA ILE A 38 3.65 -9.91 -6.79
C ILE A 38 3.72 -9.58 -5.31
N SER A 39 4.48 -10.37 -4.56
CA SER A 39 4.66 -10.20 -3.12
C SER A 39 6.11 -10.47 -2.73
N VAL A 40 6.75 -9.49 -2.12
CA VAL A 40 8.12 -9.59 -1.63
C VAL A 40 8.12 -9.27 -0.14
N ASN A 41 8.32 -10.30 0.71
CA ASN A 41 8.35 -10.14 2.17
C ASN A 41 7.17 -9.33 2.74
N GLY A 42 5.94 -9.60 2.28
CA GLY A 42 4.73 -8.91 2.73
C GLY A 42 4.46 -7.56 2.04
N TRP A 43 5.37 -7.07 1.20
CA TRP A 43 5.13 -5.93 0.33
C TRP A 43 4.52 -6.39 -0.98
N ASN A 44 3.30 -5.93 -1.27
CA ASN A 44 2.48 -6.42 -2.36
C ASN A 44 2.31 -5.36 -3.45
N SER A 45 2.29 -5.79 -4.70
CA SER A 45 2.01 -4.94 -5.85
C SER A 45 1.14 -5.67 -6.88
N ASP A 46 0.39 -4.94 -7.68
CA ASP A 46 -0.17 -5.46 -8.95
C ASP A 46 0.70 -4.96 -10.10
N TRP A 47 1.47 -5.87 -10.69
CA TRP A 47 2.46 -5.53 -11.72
C TRP A 47 1.86 -5.12 -13.06
N THR A 48 0.53 -5.02 -13.16
CA THR A 48 -0.18 -4.45 -14.31
C THR A 48 -0.53 -2.96 -14.12
N ILE A 49 -0.34 -2.39 -12.92
CA ILE A 49 -0.59 -0.97 -12.66
C ILE A 49 0.28 -0.11 -13.60
N GLY A 50 -0.34 0.92 -14.20
CA GLY A 50 0.33 1.82 -15.13
C GLY A 50 0.58 1.25 -16.53
N SER A 51 0.08 0.05 -16.83
CA SER A 51 0.25 -0.58 -18.13
C SER A 51 -1.07 -0.72 -18.90
N THR A 52 -0.97 -0.92 -20.22
CA THR A 52 -2.11 -1.25 -21.08
C THR A 52 -2.70 -2.62 -20.76
N ALA A 53 -1.94 -3.50 -20.12
CA ALA A 53 -2.38 -4.82 -19.67
C ALA A 53 -3.30 -4.76 -18.43
N ALA A 54 -3.42 -3.60 -17.74
CA ALA A 54 -4.33 -3.43 -16.62
C ALA A 54 -5.78 -3.65 -17.05
N ASN A 55 -6.42 -4.66 -16.47
CA ASN A 55 -7.83 -4.95 -16.71
C ASN A 55 -8.74 -3.88 -16.05
N PRO A 56 -10.06 -3.82 -16.40
CA PRO A 56 -10.97 -2.82 -15.85
C PRO A 56 -11.05 -2.83 -14.30
N TRP A 57 -10.89 -3.97 -13.67
CA TRP A 57 -10.96 -4.10 -12.21
C TRP A 57 -9.71 -3.55 -11.52
N THR A 58 -8.52 -3.81 -12.08
CA THR A 58 -7.27 -3.16 -11.63
C THR A 58 -7.40 -1.64 -11.76
N ARG A 59 -7.91 -1.12 -12.88
CA ARG A 59 -8.12 0.32 -13.09
C ARG A 59 -9.10 0.92 -12.08
N ALA A 60 -10.20 0.23 -11.77
CA ALA A 60 -11.17 0.67 -10.77
C ALA A 60 -10.55 0.75 -9.37
N ARG A 61 -9.72 -0.24 -9.00
CA ARG A 61 -8.99 -0.23 -7.72
C ARG A 61 -7.98 0.89 -7.64
N VAL A 62 -7.18 1.07 -8.69
CA VAL A 62 -6.22 2.18 -8.78
C VAL A 62 -6.91 3.52 -8.60
N ALA A 63 -8.04 3.74 -9.27
CA ALA A 63 -8.83 4.96 -9.14
C ALA A 63 -9.36 5.17 -7.70
N ARG A 64 -9.80 4.10 -7.05
CA ARG A 64 -10.27 4.15 -5.65
C ARG A 64 -9.15 4.49 -4.66
N HIS A 65 -7.95 3.93 -4.83
CA HIS A 65 -6.80 4.18 -3.95
C HIS A 65 -6.07 5.50 -4.27
N GLY A 66 -6.54 6.25 -5.26
CA GLY A 66 -5.96 7.54 -5.62
C GLY A 66 -4.53 7.48 -6.16
N LEU A 67 -4.08 6.32 -6.62
CA LEU A 67 -2.78 6.18 -7.28
C LEU A 67 -2.82 6.85 -8.65
N LEU A 68 -1.77 7.60 -9.00
CA LEU A 68 -1.65 8.20 -10.33
C LEU A 68 -1.48 7.17 -11.45
N ALA A 69 -1.11 5.93 -11.10
CA ALA A 69 -0.86 4.82 -12.02
C ALA A 69 0.07 5.23 -13.17
N LEU A 70 1.20 5.82 -12.81
CA LEU A 70 2.28 6.11 -13.74
C LEU A 70 2.77 4.82 -14.39
N THR A 71 3.40 4.92 -15.55
CA THR A 71 4.01 3.73 -16.16
C THR A 71 5.12 3.19 -15.27
N LYS A 72 5.48 1.92 -15.42
CA LYS A 72 6.52 1.30 -14.57
C LYS A 72 7.87 1.97 -14.71
N GLU A 73 8.16 2.53 -15.86
CA GLU A 73 9.38 3.30 -16.13
C GLU A 73 9.39 4.64 -15.37
N GLU A 74 8.21 5.11 -14.94
CA GLU A 74 8.08 6.34 -14.15
C GLU A 74 8.01 6.04 -12.65
N ALA A 75 7.20 5.06 -12.24
CA ALA A 75 7.08 4.69 -10.83
C ALA A 75 6.51 3.28 -10.65
N VAL A 76 7.00 2.60 -9.61
CA VAL A 76 6.44 1.33 -9.10
C VAL A 76 5.98 1.50 -7.66
N TYR A 77 4.98 0.70 -7.28
CA TYR A 77 4.29 0.81 -5.99
C TYR A 77 4.24 -0.54 -5.28
N PHE A 78 4.61 -0.57 -4.01
CA PHE A 78 4.48 -1.74 -3.15
C PHE A 78 3.81 -1.34 -1.86
N THR A 79 2.83 -2.10 -1.42
CA THR A 79 2.06 -1.79 -0.21
C THR A 79 2.13 -2.95 0.77
N THR A 80 2.36 -2.65 2.04
CA THR A 80 2.24 -3.60 3.15
C THR A 80 1.24 -3.11 4.18
N ASN A 81 0.51 -4.04 4.79
CA ASN A 81 -0.38 -3.80 5.92
C ASN A 81 -0.08 -4.74 7.09
N ILE A 82 1.08 -5.39 7.06
CA ILE A 82 1.57 -6.32 8.08
C ILE A 82 3.00 -5.96 8.49
N ASP A 83 3.34 -6.32 9.71
CA ASP A 83 4.72 -6.27 10.22
C ASP A 83 5.53 -7.52 9.79
N THR A 84 6.79 -7.60 10.20
CA THR A 84 7.69 -8.73 9.91
C THR A 84 7.21 -10.05 10.50
N ASP A 85 6.35 -10.02 11.51
CA ASP A 85 5.78 -11.21 12.15
C ASP A 85 4.42 -11.60 11.54
N GLY A 86 3.95 -10.86 10.51
CA GLY A 86 2.68 -11.10 9.82
C GLY A 86 1.45 -10.53 10.52
N ASN A 87 1.62 -9.70 11.55
CA ASN A 87 0.51 -9.08 12.23
C ASN A 87 0.10 -7.77 11.55
N ARG A 88 -1.19 -7.46 11.60
CA ARG A 88 -1.77 -6.25 11.03
C ARG A 88 -1.15 -4.99 11.64
N LEU A 89 -0.89 -3.98 10.80
CA LEU A 89 -0.45 -2.67 11.26
C LEU A 89 -1.61 -1.91 11.87
N SER A 90 -1.40 -1.35 13.07
CA SER A 90 -2.42 -0.63 13.83
C SER A 90 -1.83 0.59 14.53
N GLU A 91 -2.63 1.66 14.61
CA GLU A 91 -2.33 2.89 15.35
C GLU A 91 -1.93 2.66 16.81
N ASN A 92 -2.45 1.58 17.42
CA ASN A 92 -2.18 1.23 18.82
C ASN A 92 -0.75 0.71 19.05
N CYS A 93 0.02 0.51 17.99
CA CYS A 93 1.38 -0.04 18.08
C CYS A 93 2.42 0.95 17.55
N THR A 94 3.63 0.79 18.05
CA THR A 94 4.83 1.49 17.57
C THR A 94 5.67 0.53 16.75
N TYR A 95 6.18 1.00 15.62
CA TYR A 95 7.01 0.22 14.72
C TYR A 95 8.30 0.96 14.40
N GLU A 96 9.38 0.19 14.20
CA GLU A 96 10.58 0.64 13.51
C GLU A 96 10.51 0.17 12.06
N VAL A 97 10.63 1.11 11.13
CA VAL A 97 10.75 0.82 9.70
C VAL A 97 12.17 1.13 9.27
N SER A 98 12.85 0.15 8.69
CA SER A 98 14.26 0.30 8.30
C SER A 98 14.53 -0.32 6.94
N GLY A 99 15.54 0.19 6.25
CA GLY A 99 15.92 -0.30 4.93
C GLY A 99 17.26 0.23 4.48
N GLY A 100 17.60 -0.06 3.24
CA GLY A 100 18.82 0.37 2.55
C GLY A 100 18.53 1.12 1.25
N ASP A 101 19.52 1.16 0.36
CA ASP A 101 19.38 1.78 -0.96
C ASP A 101 18.23 1.15 -1.75
N MET A 102 17.43 2.00 -2.37
CA MET A 102 16.33 1.57 -3.21
C MET A 102 16.70 1.66 -4.69
N PRO A 103 16.31 0.67 -5.52
CA PRO A 103 16.69 0.61 -6.94
C PRO A 103 15.86 1.60 -7.80
N GLY A 104 16.12 2.90 -7.64
CA GLY A 104 15.47 3.98 -8.36
C GLY A 104 16.09 5.34 -8.06
N GLN A 105 15.63 6.39 -8.76
CA GLN A 105 16.19 7.73 -8.60
C GLN A 105 15.70 8.43 -7.32
N TRP A 106 14.50 8.12 -6.87
CA TRP A 106 13.92 8.66 -5.67
C TRP A 106 12.85 7.71 -5.13
N TRP A 107 12.64 7.71 -3.83
CA TRP A 107 11.63 6.86 -3.19
C TRP A 107 10.97 7.54 -2.00
N SER A 108 9.76 7.08 -1.67
CA SER A 108 9.04 7.47 -0.46
C SER A 108 8.20 6.34 0.09
N ILE A 109 8.00 6.34 1.41
CA ILE A 109 7.04 5.50 2.12
C ILE A 109 6.00 6.43 2.73
N THR A 110 4.73 6.22 2.36
CA THR A 110 3.61 7.03 2.84
C THR A 110 2.61 6.13 3.55
N LEU A 111 2.10 6.58 4.69
CA LEU A 111 1.09 5.88 5.47
C LEU A 111 -0.32 6.32 5.03
N TYR A 112 -1.22 5.33 4.88
CA TYR A 112 -2.63 5.53 4.55
C TYR A 112 -3.52 4.78 5.53
N ASP A 113 -4.67 5.35 5.88
CA ASP A 113 -5.70 4.68 6.68
C ASP A 113 -6.40 3.56 5.89
N ALA A 114 -7.25 2.80 6.55
CA ALA A 114 -7.99 1.68 5.95
C ALA A 114 -8.92 2.10 4.78
N THR A 115 -9.16 3.40 4.60
CA THR A 115 -9.95 3.96 3.50
C THR A 115 -9.09 4.47 2.35
N SER A 116 -7.75 4.26 2.43
CA SER A 116 -6.74 4.70 1.46
C SER A 116 -6.56 6.22 1.38
N TYR A 117 -6.86 6.93 2.47
CA TYR A 117 -6.60 8.35 2.62
C TYR A 117 -5.47 8.59 3.62
N LEU A 118 -4.84 9.75 3.53
CA LEU A 118 -3.92 10.21 4.55
C LEU A 118 -4.68 10.41 5.87
N PRO A 119 -4.14 9.96 7.03
CA PRO A 119 -4.78 10.17 8.32
C PRO A 119 -5.06 11.65 8.58
N ARG A 120 -6.26 11.94 9.09
CA ARG A 120 -6.71 13.32 9.36
C ARG A 120 -6.16 13.85 10.68
N ASN A 121 -4.85 13.90 10.81
CA ASN A 121 -4.15 14.52 11.92
C ASN A 121 -3.50 15.86 11.50
N LYS A 122 -2.82 16.53 12.44
CA LYS A 122 -2.13 17.81 12.21
C LYS A 122 -0.62 17.70 12.37
N ASP A 123 -0.10 16.48 12.42
CA ASP A 123 1.29 16.20 12.81
C ASP A 123 2.28 16.52 11.70
N ASN A 124 1.82 16.65 10.46
CA ASN A 124 2.64 16.90 9.26
C ASN A 124 3.76 15.87 9.04
N ALA A 125 3.57 14.65 9.53
CA ALA A 125 4.52 13.54 9.51
C ALA A 125 3.90 12.30 8.85
N LEU A 126 3.43 12.43 7.61
CA LEU A 126 2.65 11.39 6.94
C LEU A 126 3.48 10.49 6.00
N SER A 127 4.76 10.84 5.80
CA SER A 127 5.68 10.11 4.92
C SER A 127 7.12 10.25 5.36
N PHE A 128 7.92 9.25 4.98
CA PHE A 128 9.38 9.28 5.01
C PHE A 128 9.91 9.06 3.58
N ASP A 129 11.01 9.70 3.22
CA ASP A 129 11.53 9.68 1.86
C ASP A 129 13.07 9.74 1.81
N MET A 130 13.62 9.51 0.63
CA MET A 130 15.05 9.53 0.36
C MET A 130 15.73 10.83 0.83
N THR A 131 15.04 11.98 0.76
CA THR A 131 15.62 13.27 1.18
C THR A 131 15.82 13.31 2.70
N LYS A 132 14.83 12.81 3.45
CA LYS A 132 14.93 12.67 4.91
C LYS A 132 15.97 11.62 5.32
N ALA A 133 16.04 10.52 4.59
CA ALA A 133 17.04 9.48 4.80
C ALA A 133 18.47 10.06 4.65
N ALA A 134 18.74 10.78 3.57
CA ALA A 134 20.02 11.44 3.33
C ALA A 134 20.36 12.51 4.37
N ALA A 135 19.37 13.23 4.89
CA ALA A 135 19.58 14.24 5.94
C ALA A 135 19.94 13.61 7.31
N SER A 136 19.65 12.33 7.51
CA SER A 136 19.88 11.61 8.77
C SER A 136 21.17 10.79 8.76
N GLY A 137 21.88 10.70 7.62
CA GLY A 137 23.08 9.91 7.44
C GLY A 137 23.57 9.90 5.99
N ASP A 138 24.21 8.83 5.57
CA ASP A 138 24.68 8.65 4.19
C ASP A 138 23.58 8.18 3.21
N GLY A 139 22.39 7.87 3.73
CA GLY A 139 21.25 7.37 2.95
C GLY A 139 21.32 5.89 2.60
N ALA A 140 22.47 5.23 2.78
CA ALA A 140 22.64 3.82 2.46
C ALA A 140 21.94 2.88 3.45
N ALA A 141 21.79 3.34 4.70
CA ALA A 141 20.97 2.67 5.72
C ALA A 141 20.11 3.73 6.42
N TRP A 142 18.82 3.49 6.50
CA TRP A 142 17.87 4.43 7.07
C TRP A 142 16.86 3.73 7.97
N SER A 143 16.35 4.49 8.95
CA SER A 143 15.22 4.06 9.76
C SER A 143 14.34 5.24 10.16
N PHE A 144 13.08 4.93 10.49
CA PHE A 144 12.14 5.86 11.08
C PHE A 144 11.14 5.11 11.96
N THR A 145 10.56 5.83 12.92
CA THR A 145 9.50 5.29 13.79
C THR A 145 8.13 5.53 13.15
N VAL A 146 7.22 4.57 13.26
CA VAL A 146 5.78 4.77 13.01
C VAL A 146 5.06 4.64 14.35
N ALA A 147 4.39 5.69 14.78
CA ALA A 147 3.65 5.74 16.04
C ALA A 147 2.58 6.82 16.01
N ALA A 148 1.57 6.72 16.89
CA ALA A 148 0.56 7.77 17.07
C ALA A 148 1.14 9.04 17.69
N GLU A 149 2.16 8.89 18.54
CA GLU A 149 2.90 9.99 19.16
C GLU A 149 4.37 9.91 18.71
N GLY A 150 4.90 11.03 18.27
CA GLY A 150 6.28 11.11 17.77
C GLY A 150 7.31 10.94 18.88
N PRO A 151 8.48 10.34 18.59
CA PRO A 151 9.59 10.32 19.52
C PRO A 151 10.14 11.74 19.70
N GLU A 152 10.88 11.96 20.80
CA GLU A 152 11.54 13.25 21.06
C GLU A 152 12.60 13.60 19.99
N THR A 153 13.20 12.58 19.40
CA THR A 153 14.26 12.72 18.39
C THR A 153 14.13 11.65 17.32
N GLY A 154 14.65 11.93 16.12
CA GLY A 154 14.69 11.00 15.01
C GLY A 154 13.56 11.19 13.98
N ASN A 155 13.61 10.37 12.96
CA ASN A 155 12.60 10.38 11.90
C ASN A 155 11.33 9.68 12.36
N TRP A 156 10.19 10.26 12.01
CA TRP A 156 8.89 9.77 12.43
C TRP A 156 7.85 9.92 11.33
N VAL A 157 6.94 8.94 11.26
CA VAL A 157 5.70 8.97 10.48
C VAL A 157 4.54 8.73 11.45
N SER A 158 3.57 9.64 11.46
CA SER A 158 2.44 9.60 12.36
C SER A 158 1.40 8.58 11.92
N SER A 159 1.06 7.65 12.80
CA SER A 159 -0.12 6.79 12.66
C SER A 159 -1.36 7.33 13.37
N HIS A 160 -1.27 8.51 14.02
CA HIS A 160 -2.38 9.12 14.75
C HIS A 160 -3.62 9.29 13.86
N LYS A 161 -4.76 8.76 14.32
CA LYS A 161 -6.05 8.69 13.60
C LYS A 161 -6.05 7.83 12.34
N ALA A 162 -5.09 6.94 12.19
CA ALA A 162 -5.07 5.99 11.09
C ALA A 162 -5.92 4.74 11.35
N GLY A 163 -6.11 4.37 12.61
CA GLY A 163 -6.70 3.08 12.98
C GLY A 163 -5.83 1.93 12.48
N ASP A 164 -6.42 0.98 11.76
CA ASP A 164 -5.65 0.05 10.95
C ASP A 164 -5.15 0.77 9.71
N PHE A 165 -3.89 0.56 9.35
CA PHE A 165 -3.27 1.30 8.26
C PHE A 165 -2.44 0.41 7.34
N ASP A 166 -2.05 0.97 6.21
CA ASP A 166 -1.04 0.42 5.33
C ASP A 166 0.07 1.45 5.06
N MET A 167 1.20 0.96 4.57
CA MET A 167 2.29 1.78 4.08
C MET A 167 2.56 1.45 2.63
N THR A 168 2.66 2.48 1.80
CA THR A 168 2.98 2.35 0.37
C THR A 168 4.36 2.91 0.09
N LEU A 169 5.27 2.03 -0.32
CA LEU A 169 6.56 2.36 -0.91
C LEU A 169 6.35 2.72 -2.38
N ARG A 170 6.85 3.89 -2.77
CA ARG A 170 6.93 4.33 -4.16
C ARG A 170 8.39 4.46 -4.54
N ILE A 171 8.76 3.88 -5.67
CA ILE A 171 10.11 4.04 -6.26
C ILE A 171 9.92 4.70 -7.61
N TYR A 172 10.48 5.89 -7.77
CA TYR A 172 10.40 6.70 -8.98
C TYR A 172 11.63 6.45 -9.83
N LYS A 173 11.42 6.37 -11.15
CA LYS A 173 12.45 6.01 -12.13
C LYS A 173 13.22 4.77 -11.66
N PRO A 174 12.47 3.64 -11.46
CA PRO A 174 13.09 2.40 -11.03
C PRO A 174 14.14 1.93 -12.04
N THR A 175 15.09 1.15 -11.56
CA THR A 175 16.09 0.56 -12.45
C THR A 175 15.47 -0.48 -13.38
N PRO A 176 16.05 -0.74 -14.56
CA PRO A 176 15.57 -1.77 -15.47
C PRO A 176 15.53 -3.17 -14.83
N GLU A 177 16.46 -3.46 -13.93
CA GLU A 177 16.55 -4.73 -13.20
C GLU A 177 15.35 -4.91 -12.28
N LEU A 178 14.93 -3.85 -11.53
CA LEU A 178 13.72 -3.90 -10.70
C LEU A 178 12.46 -4.11 -11.55
N ILE A 179 12.38 -3.49 -12.72
CA ILE A 179 11.24 -3.66 -13.63
C ILE A 179 11.18 -5.10 -14.16
N ALA A 180 12.32 -5.70 -14.47
CA ALA A 180 12.42 -7.05 -15.03
C ALA A 180 12.19 -8.15 -13.98
N ASP A 181 12.73 -8.00 -12.78
CA ASP A 181 12.67 -8.98 -11.69
C ASP A 181 12.43 -8.29 -10.33
N PRO A 182 11.20 -7.84 -10.05
CA PRO A 182 10.90 -7.17 -8.80
C PRO A 182 11.09 -8.04 -7.56
N GLU A 183 10.85 -9.34 -7.66
CA GLU A 183 10.95 -10.26 -6.53
C GLU A 183 12.40 -10.58 -6.17
N GLY A 184 13.30 -10.60 -7.14
CA GLY A 184 14.73 -10.84 -6.92
C GLY A 184 15.54 -9.59 -6.60
N VAL A 185 15.04 -8.39 -6.94
CA VAL A 185 15.82 -7.14 -6.86
C VAL A 185 15.37 -6.21 -5.75
N LEU A 186 14.07 -6.21 -5.35
CA LEU A 186 13.57 -5.25 -4.36
C LEU A 186 14.13 -5.52 -2.96
N PRO A 187 14.94 -4.62 -2.38
CA PRO A 187 15.32 -4.68 -0.97
C PRO A 187 14.15 -4.15 -0.12
N THR A 188 13.24 -5.05 0.28
CA THR A 188 12.05 -4.64 1.02
C THR A 188 12.40 -4.03 2.38
N PRO A 189 11.75 -2.90 2.75
CA PRO A 189 11.87 -2.36 4.11
C PRO A 189 11.37 -3.37 5.14
N SER A 190 12.10 -3.48 6.26
CA SER A 190 11.66 -4.22 7.44
C SER A 190 10.69 -3.37 8.25
N VAL A 191 9.58 -3.95 8.71
CA VAL A 191 8.59 -3.31 9.58
C VAL A 191 8.55 -4.08 10.89
N LYS A 192 9.35 -3.69 11.84
CA LYS A 192 9.48 -4.37 13.14
C LYS A 192 8.57 -3.73 14.17
N ARG A 193 7.67 -4.49 14.77
CA ARG A 193 6.88 -4.03 15.90
C ARG A 193 7.77 -3.89 17.14
N LEU A 194 7.67 -2.75 17.83
CA LEU A 194 8.40 -2.46 19.06
C LEU A 194 7.53 -2.66 20.30
N ALA A 195 6.31 -2.09 20.29
CA ALA A 195 5.36 -2.17 21.41
C ALA A 195 3.93 -1.95 20.91
N CYS A 196 2.94 -2.41 21.66
CA CYS A 196 1.53 -2.07 21.46
C CYS A 196 0.89 -1.54 22.75
N GLY A 197 -0.09 -0.67 22.61
CA GLY A 197 -0.89 -0.22 23.76
C GLY A 197 -1.66 -1.40 24.36
N GLY A 198 -1.29 -1.80 25.57
CA GLY A 198 -1.85 -2.97 26.26
C GLY A 198 -0.81 -4.01 26.68
N ASP A 199 0.45 -3.84 26.30
CA ASP A 199 1.57 -4.73 26.68
C ASP A 199 2.22 -4.29 28.01
N ALA A 200 1.47 -3.62 28.92
CA ALA A 200 1.92 -3.16 30.24
C ALA A 200 1.30 -3.97 31.36
#